data_6c741a54dd373af8e3472b003014fea1
#
_entry.id   6c741a54dd373af8e3472b003014fea1
#
_cell.length_a   1.000
_cell.length_b   1.000
_cell.length_c   1.000
_cell.angle_alpha   90.00
_cell.angle_beta   90.00
_cell.angle_gamma   90.00
#
_symmetry.space_group_name_H-M   'P 1'
#
loop_
_entity.id
_entity.type
_entity.pdbx_description
1 polymer ?
#
loop_
_entity_poly.entity_id
_entity_poly.type
_entity_poly.pdbx_seq_one_letter_code
_entity_poly.pdbx_strand_id
1 'polypeptide(L)'
;YFNAKYHRKGRIGEEEFFKIEIIGLHHLLTAIAYVLRNPVHHGICTTPFGYEFSSIRGIFRKEFGWKRHGSTLPRKSAYRFIPSRSVLPESYQMNSEGMILPETVIDSQDIEHQFSTARSFLYYMNRLSGEEWIREQMQDQTTLPAITLESIEEGVMFHDINTMLRN
;
A
#
# COMPACT_ATOMS: atom_id res chain seq x y z
N TYR A 1 0.30 24.72 -7.55
CA TYR A 1 -1.01 24.40 -8.13
C TYR A 1 -2.09 24.14 -7.06
N PHE A 2 -1.87 23.19 -6.14
CA PHE A 2 -2.86 22.82 -5.12
C PHE A 2 -3.29 24.02 -4.24
N ASN A 3 -2.33 24.72 -3.67
CA ASN A 3 -2.61 25.90 -2.82
C ASN A 3 -3.36 27.00 -3.56
N ALA A 4 -3.02 27.24 -4.82
CA ALA A 4 -3.72 28.21 -5.65
C ALA A 4 -5.17 27.77 -5.97
N LYS A 5 -5.35 26.49 -6.31
CA LYS A 5 -6.67 25.91 -6.63
C LYS A 5 -7.64 25.95 -5.45
N TYR A 6 -7.14 25.69 -4.24
CA TYR A 6 -7.98 25.61 -3.03
C TYR A 6 -7.84 26.83 -2.10
N HIS A 7 -7.26 27.93 -2.60
CA HIS A 7 -7.06 29.17 -1.86
C HIS A 7 -6.37 28.99 -0.50
N ARG A 8 -5.44 28.01 -0.42
CA ARG A 8 -4.67 27.70 0.79
C ARG A 8 -3.31 28.41 0.77
N LYS A 9 -2.78 28.68 1.95
CA LYS A 9 -1.40 29.17 2.14
C LYS A 9 -0.62 28.14 2.98
N GLY A 10 0.68 28.09 2.78
CA GLY A 10 1.57 27.24 3.55
C GLY A 10 1.85 25.88 2.87
N ARG A 11 2.54 25.00 3.61
CA ARG A 11 2.90 23.65 3.15
C ARG A 11 1.66 22.74 3.11
N ILE A 12 1.66 21.76 2.24
CA ILE A 12 0.59 20.77 2.13
C ILE A 12 0.79 19.66 3.16
N GLY A 13 2.03 19.30 3.44
CA GLY A 13 2.39 18.32 4.45
C GLY A 13 2.84 18.96 5.75
N GLU A 14 2.86 18.20 6.81
CA GLU A 14 3.40 18.60 8.10
C GLU A 14 4.93 18.76 8.02
N GLU A 15 5.50 19.61 8.88
CA GLU A 15 6.95 19.83 8.93
C GLU A 15 7.66 18.69 9.64
N GLU A 16 7.01 18.14 10.65
CA GLU A 16 7.51 17.02 11.44
C GLU A 16 6.93 15.71 10.92
N PHE A 17 7.77 14.68 10.89
CA PHE A 17 7.37 13.33 10.56
C PHE A 17 8.13 12.34 11.45
N PHE A 18 7.44 11.28 11.80
CA PHE A 18 8.02 10.21 12.59
C PHE A 18 8.64 9.15 11.67
N LYS A 19 9.75 8.61 12.13
CA LYS A 19 10.41 7.48 11.48
C LYS A 19 10.44 6.31 12.44
N ILE A 20 9.95 5.17 11.97
CA ILE A 20 10.08 3.91 12.67
C ILE A 20 10.90 2.99 11.79
N GLU A 21 11.95 2.44 12.34
CA GLU A 21 12.77 1.46 11.65
C GLU A 21 12.00 0.14 11.59
N ILE A 22 11.93 -0.43 10.40
CA ILE A 22 11.34 -1.76 10.22
C ILE A 22 12.41 -2.79 10.54
N ILE A 23 12.19 -3.55 11.62
CA ILE A 23 13.15 -4.57 12.09
C ILE A 23 12.53 -5.95 11.95
N GLY A 24 13.21 -6.81 11.19
CA GLY A 24 12.81 -8.19 10.97
C GLY A 24 11.70 -8.42 9.97
N LEU A 25 11.58 -9.67 9.53
CA LEU A 25 10.67 -10.06 8.46
C LEU A 25 9.21 -9.86 8.83
N HIS A 26 8.82 -10.24 10.03
CA HIS A 26 7.44 -10.13 10.48
C HIS A 26 6.95 -8.66 10.48
N HIS A 27 7.76 -7.74 10.99
CA HIS A 27 7.46 -6.31 10.98
C HIS A 27 7.32 -5.78 9.53
N LEU A 28 8.22 -6.22 8.63
CA LEU A 28 8.14 -5.87 7.21
C LEU A 28 6.84 -6.35 6.57
N LEU A 29 6.48 -7.63 6.77
CA LEU A 29 5.26 -8.19 6.20
C LEU A 29 4.00 -7.48 6.73
N THR A 30 3.99 -7.14 8.02
CA THR A 30 2.90 -6.40 8.65
C THR A 30 2.80 -4.98 8.09
N ALA A 31 3.92 -4.29 7.92
CA ALA A 31 3.94 -2.94 7.35
C ALA A 31 3.45 -2.93 5.89
N ILE A 32 3.88 -3.89 5.08
CA ILE A 32 3.39 -4.05 3.70
C ILE A 32 1.88 -4.31 3.71
N ALA A 33 1.43 -5.23 4.57
CA ALA A 33 0.01 -5.56 4.69
C ALA A 33 -0.81 -4.34 5.10
N TYR A 34 -0.33 -3.55 6.05
CA TYR A 34 -0.98 -2.31 6.49
C TYR A 34 -1.19 -1.34 5.32
N VAL A 35 -0.13 -1.06 4.56
CA VAL A 35 -0.21 -0.15 3.41
C VAL A 35 -1.20 -0.64 2.37
N LEU A 36 -1.18 -1.94 2.04
CA LEU A 36 -2.07 -2.52 1.03
C LEU A 36 -3.53 -2.61 1.49
N ARG A 37 -3.78 -2.70 2.79
CA ARG A 37 -5.12 -2.76 3.42
C ARG A 37 -5.68 -1.39 3.79
N ASN A 38 -4.91 -0.33 3.68
CA ASN A 38 -5.30 1.02 4.02
C ASN A 38 -6.67 1.44 3.42
N PRO A 39 -7.01 1.13 2.14
CA PRO A 39 -8.33 1.45 1.60
C PRO A 39 -9.50 0.75 2.31
N VAL A 40 -9.29 -0.46 2.82
CA VAL A 40 -10.30 -1.16 3.64
C VAL A 40 -10.48 -0.47 4.98
N HIS A 41 -9.39 -0.08 5.57
CA HIS A 41 -9.32 0.62 6.85
C HIS A 41 -10.11 1.92 6.86
N HIS A 42 -9.98 2.68 5.76
CA HIS A 42 -10.74 3.91 5.55
C HIS A 42 -12.13 3.70 4.96
N GLY A 43 -12.62 2.46 4.90
CA GLY A 43 -13.95 2.15 4.40
C GLY A 43 -14.18 2.43 2.91
N ILE A 44 -13.09 2.58 2.12
CA ILE A 44 -13.18 2.88 0.68
C ILE A 44 -13.61 1.63 -0.08
N CYS A 45 -13.23 0.46 0.38
CA CYS A 45 -13.59 -0.83 -0.21
C CYS A 45 -13.71 -1.90 0.87
N THR A 46 -14.39 -3.00 0.55
CA THR A 46 -14.63 -4.11 1.49
C THR A 46 -13.48 -5.12 1.53
N THR A 47 -12.65 -5.14 0.51
CA THR A 47 -11.47 -6.02 0.44
C THR A 47 -10.29 -5.25 -0.11
N PRO A 48 -9.04 -5.57 0.29
CA PRO A 48 -7.86 -4.90 -0.25
C PRO A 48 -7.76 -4.98 -1.77
N PHE A 49 -8.25 -6.07 -2.35
CA PHE A 49 -8.25 -6.31 -3.79
C PHE A 49 -9.33 -5.52 -4.56
N GLY A 50 -10.28 -4.91 -3.85
CA GLY A 50 -11.33 -4.08 -4.44
C GLY A 50 -10.89 -2.68 -4.82
N TYR A 51 -9.75 -2.21 -4.33
CA TYR A 51 -9.27 -0.87 -4.62
C TYR A 51 -8.44 -0.82 -5.91
N GLU A 52 -8.98 -0.18 -6.91
CA GLU A 52 -8.47 -0.15 -8.28
C GLU A 52 -7.10 0.54 -8.41
N PHE A 53 -6.86 1.54 -7.56
CA PHE A 53 -5.63 2.35 -7.56
C PHE A 53 -4.52 1.76 -6.68
N SER A 54 -4.69 0.53 -6.21
CA SER A 54 -3.69 -0.16 -5.40
C SER A 54 -2.74 -1.00 -6.24
N SER A 55 -1.51 -1.15 -5.77
CA SER A 55 -0.52 -2.06 -6.32
C SER A 55 -0.82 -3.55 -6.06
N ILE A 56 -1.75 -3.85 -5.18
CA ILE A 56 -2.02 -5.21 -4.66
C ILE A 56 -2.28 -6.25 -5.76
N ARG A 57 -2.94 -5.85 -6.85
CA ARG A 57 -3.25 -6.74 -7.98
C ARG A 57 -2.03 -7.08 -8.85
N GLY A 58 -0.90 -6.41 -8.65
CA GLY A 58 0.38 -6.72 -9.28
C GLY A 58 1.12 -7.87 -8.59
N ILE A 59 0.79 -8.14 -7.30
CA ILE A 59 1.50 -9.07 -6.44
C ILE A 59 0.85 -10.46 -6.56
N PHE A 60 1.67 -11.51 -6.74
CA PHE A 60 1.23 -12.91 -6.97
C PHE A 60 0.17 -13.03 -8.07
N ARG A 61 0.29 -12.18 -9.08
CA ARG A 61 -0.72 -12.05 -10.12
C ARG A 61 -1.01 -13.33 -10.87
N LYS A 62 0.02 -14.12 -11.16
CA LYS A 62 -0.10 -15.41 -11.90
C LYS A 62 -0.86 -16.44 -11.06
N GLU A 63 -0.53 -16.52 -9.78
CA GLU A 63 -1.10 -17.46 -8.82
C GLU A 63 -2.57 -17.18 -8.57
N PHE A 64 -2.96 -15.91 -8.51
CA PHE A 64 -4.35 -15.49 -8.36
C PHE A 64 -5.14 -15.43 -9.67
N GLY A 65 -4.49 -15.69 -10.80
CA GLY A 65 -5.15 -15.63 -12.10
C GLY A 65 -5.71 -14.26 -12.48
N TRP A 66 -5.12 -13.18 -11.94
CA TRP A 66 -5.53 -11.82 -12.28
C TRP A 66 -5.30 -11.56 -13.77
N LYS A 67 -6.40 -11.36 -14.49
CA LYS A 67 -6.32 -10.97 -15.91
C LYS A 67 -5.87 -9.53 -16.04
N ARG A 68 -5.17 -9.22 -17.12
CA ARG A 68 -4.89 -7.82 -17.49
C ARG A 68 -6.20 -7.07 -17.62
N HIS A 69 -6.30 -5.89 -17.02
CA HIS A 69 -7.41 -4.99 -17.23
C HIS A 69 -7.38 -4.41 -18.65
N GLY A 70 -8.21 -4.95 -19.54
CA GLY A 70 -8.40 -4.43 -20.89
C GLY A 70 -7.21 -4.66 -21.86
N SER A 71 -7.38 -4.16 -23.05
CA SER A 71 -6.32 -4.14 -24.06
C SER A 71 -5.30 -3.05 -23.75
N THR A 72 -4.03 -3.34 -23.96
CA THR A 72 -2.96 -2.35 -23.82
C THR A 72 -3.10 -1.29 -24.92
N LEU A 73 -3.11 -0.02 -24.54
CA LEU A 73 -3.10 1.08 -25.49
C LEU A 73 -1.76 1.18 -26.22
N PRO A 74 -1.78 1.45 -27.53
CA PRO A 74 -0.58 1.90 -28.22
C PRO A 74 -0.02 3.16 -27.54
N ARG A 75 1.31 3.24 -27.41
CA ARG A 75 2.00 4.33 -26.71
C ARG A 75 1.54 5.73 -27.17
N LYS A 76 1.35 5.90 -28.49
CA LYS A 76 0.84 7.17 -29.04
C LYS A 76 -0.54 7.54 -28.50
N SER A 77 -1.41 6.56 -28.27
CA SER A 77 -2.76 6.78 -27.74
C SER A 77 -2.75 7.05 -26.24
N ALA A 78 -1.77 6.51 -25.51
CA ALA A 78 -1.61 6.74 -24.07
C ALA A 78 -1.41 8.22 -23.72
N TYR A 79 -0.76 8.98 -24.60
CA TYR A 79 -0.53 10.41 -24.39
C TYR A 79 -1.81 11.27 -24.35
N ARG A 80 -2.96 10.74 -24.74
CA ARG A 80 -4.25 11.44 -24.57
C ARG A 80 -4.67 11.57 -23.09
N PHE A 81 -4.17 10.67 -22.26
CA PHE A 81 -4.48 10.63 -20.83
C PHE A 81 -3.41 11.32 -19.97
N ILE A 82 -2.28 11.70 -20.57
CA ILE A 82 -1.13 12.27 -19.84
C ILE A 82 -1.04 13.77 -20.15
N PRO A 83 -0.83 14.61 -19.11
CA PRO A 83 -0.59 16.03 -19.31
C PRO A 83 0.55 16.29 -20.29
N SER A 84 0.42 17.28 -21.13
CA SER A 84 1.26 17.56 -22.31
C SER A 84 2.77 17.69 -22.06
N ARG A 85 3.18 17.84 -20.80
CA ARG A 85 4.60 17.96 -20.40
C ARG A 85 5.16 16.72 -19.70
N SER A 86 4.32 15.70 -19.51
CA SER A 86 4.75 14.48 -18.83
C SER A 86 5.25 13.46 -19.85
N VAL A 87 6.33 12.79 -19.53
CA VAL A 87 6.89 11.71 -20.34
C VAL A 87 6.57 10.40 -19.66
N LEU A 88 5.87 9.52 -20.35
CA LEU A 88 5.62 8.17 -19.86
C LEU A 88 6.90 7.34 -20.04
N PRO A 89 7.47 6.75 -18.99
CA PRO A 89 8.60 5.82 -19.09
C PRO A 89 8.32 4.71 -20.11
N GLU A 90 9.37 4.20 -20.77
CA GLU A 90 9.19 3.21 -21.84
C GLU A 90 8.59 1.89 -21.37
N SER A 91 8.91 1.50 -20.14
CA SER A 91 8.38 0.29 -19.52
C SER A 91 6.89 0.37 -19.17
N TYR A 92 6.34 1.57 -19.01
CA TYR A 92 4.97 1.77 -18.56
C TYR A 92 3.96 1.53 -19.67
N GLN A 93 2.91 0.81 -19.37
CA GLN A 93 1.79 0.55 -20.26
C GLN A 93 0.48 1.01 -19.63
N MET A 94 -0.47 1.39 -20.44
CA MET A 94 -1.80 1.80 -20.02
C MET A 94 -2.86 0.91 -20.66
N ASN A 95 -3.98 0.74 -19.97
CA ASN A 95 -5.16 0.09 -20.53
C ASN A 95 -6.02 1.07 -21.35
N SER A 96 -7.08 0.55 -21.96
CA SER A 96 -8.02 1.35 -22.79
C SER A 96 -8.71 2.49 -22.02
N GLU A 97 -8.75 2.43 -20.72
CA GLU A 97 -9.36 3.43 -19.83
C GLU A 97 -8.37 4.51 -19.37
N GLY A 98 -7.11 4.41 -19.79
CA GLY A 98 -6.06 5.37 -19.41
C GLY A 98 -5.42 5.09 -18.05
N MET A 99 -5.66 3.92 -17.48
CA MET A 99 -5.01 3.49 -16.24
C MET A 99 -3.67 2.83 -16.53
N ILE A 100 -2.64 3.20 -15.77
CA ILE A 100 -1.34 2.53 -15.85
C ILE A 100 -1.50 1.10 -15.33
N LEU A 101 -0.96 0.15 -16.08
CA LEU A 101 -0.98 -1.26 -15.70
C LEU A 101 -0.01 -1.50 -14.54
N PRO A 102 -0.46 -1.93 -13.38
CA PRO A 102 0.38 -2.11 -12.19
C PRO A 102 1.61 -2.98 -12.46
N GLU A 103 1.46 -4.04 -13.22
CA GLU A 103 2.54 -4.96 -13.59
C GLU A 103 3.67 -4.35 -14.41
N THR A 104 3.50 -3.14 -14.91
CA THR A 104 4.54 -2.42 -15.66
C THR A 104 5.29 -1.39 -14.83
N VAL A 105 4.83 -1.14 -13.61
CA VAL A 105 5.35 -0.12 -12.69
C VAL A 105 5.89 -0.72 -11.42
N ILE A 106 5.26 -1.82 -10.98
CA ILE A 106 5.57 -2.44 -9.69
C ILE A 106 6.57 -3.56 -9.91
N ASP A 107 7.67 -3.51 -9.20
CA ASP A 107 8.50 -4.69 -8.99
C ASP A 107 7.87 -5.52 -7.89
N SER A 108 7.05 -6.50 -8.29
CA SER A 108 6.37 -7.37 -7.34
C SER A 108 7.29 -8.47 -6.79
N GLN A 109 8.42 -8.74 -7.45
CA GLN A 109 9.28 -9.87 -7.12
C GLN A 109 9.84 -9.79 -5.72
N ASP A 110 10.29 -8.61 -5.30
CA ASP A 110 10.81 -8.39 -3.96
C ASP A 110 9.75 -8.66 -2.90
N ILE A 111 8.53 -8.18 -3.12
CA ILE A 111 7.41 -8.40 -2.19
C ILE A 111 7.01 -9.87 -2.18
N GLU A 112 6.88 -10.51 -3.34
CA GLU A 112 6.54 -11.93 -3.47
C GLU A 112 7.58 -12.81 -2.76
N HIS A 113 8.85 -12.45 -2.88
CA HIS A 113 9.94 -13.14 -2.18
C HIS A 113 9.80 -13.06 -0.66
N GLN A 114 9.43 -11.90 -0.12
CA GLN A 114 9.25 -11.70 1.33
C GLN A 114 8.09 -12.55 1.88
N PHE A 115 6.99 -12.64 1.17
CA PHE A 115 5.83 -13.46 1.57
C PHE A 115 6.03 -14.95 1.29
N SER A 116 7.00 -15.32 0.46
CA SER A 116 7.34 -16.68 0.03
C SER A 116 6.25 -17.40 -0.76
N THR A 117 4.97 -17.20 -0.48
CA THR A 117 3.83 -17.82 -1.18
C THR A 117 2.62 -16.90 -1.28
N ALA A 118 1.83 -17.10 -2.34
CA ALA A 118 0.55 -16.41 -2.51
C ALA A 118 -0.42 -16.67 -1.35
N ARG A 119 -0.36 -17.87 -0.74
CA ARG A 119 -1.18 -18.22 0.42
C ARG A 119 -0.79 -17.41 1.67
N SER A 120 0.51 -17.25 1.91
CA SER A 120 1.01 -16.40 3.00
C SER A 120 0.58 -14.95 2.78
N PHE A 121 0.71 -14.44 1.57
CA PHE A 121 0.23 -13.11 1.22
C PHE A 121 -1.26 -12.93 1.49
N LEU A 122 -2.12 -13.86 1.03
CA LEU A 122 -3.56 -13.83 1.31
C LEU A 122 -3.88 -13.85 2.79
N TYR A 123 -3.14 -14.60 3.58
CA TYR A 123 -3.31 -14.62 5.03
C TYR A 123 -3.15 -13.22 5.61
N TYR A 124 -2.06 -12.51 5.26
CA TYR A 124 -1.85 -11.14 5.72
C TYR A 124 -2.89 -10.14 5.19
N MET A 125 -3.38 -10.34 3.96
CA MET A 125 -4.40 -9.46 3.38
C MET A 125 -5.78 -9.62 4.01
N ASN A 126 -6.10 -10.81 4.51
CA ASN A 126 -7.41 -11.13 5.10
C ASN A 126 -7.43 -11.08 6.64
N ARG A 127 -6.30 -10.78 7.27
CA ARG A 127 -6.26 -10.66 8.74
C ARG A 127 -7.19 -9.54 9.20
N LEU A 128 -7.91 -9.81 10.27
CA LEU A 128 -8.64 -8.77 10.99
C LEU A 128 -7.61 -7.84 11.64
N SER A 129 -7.78 -6.54 11.44
CA SER A 129 -6.88 -5.53 11.97
C SER A 129 -7.05 -5.40 13.49
N GLY A 130 -5.95 -5.25 14.19
CA GLY A 130 -5.93 -4.87 15.61
C GLY A 130 -5.62 -6.03 16.55
N GLU A 131 -6.57 -6.91 16.87
CA GLU A 131 -6.37 -7.95 17.89
C GLU A 131 -5.33 -9.00 17.51
N GLU A 132 -5.25 -9.38 16.24
CA GLU A 132 -4.26 -10.35 15.79
C GLU A 132 -2.84 -9.78 15.78
N TRP A 133 -2.69 -8.50 15.44
CA TRP A 133 -1.42 -7.80 15.49
C TRP A 133 -0.89 -7.72 16.93
N ILE A 134 -1.76 -7.40 17.90
CA ILE A 134 -1.41 -7.38 19.33
C ILE A 134 -1.01 -8.77 19.80
N ARG A 135 -1.75 -9.80 19.39
CA ARG A 135 -1.47 -11.19 19.78
C ARG A 135 -0.13 -11.67 19.24
N GLU A 136 0.22 -11.32 18.01
CA GLU A 136 1.51 -11.69 17.41
C GLU A 136 2.67 -10.91 18.01
N GLN A 137 2.51 -9.63 18.30
CA GLN A 137 3.51 -8.87 19.04
C GLN A 137 3.78 -9.45 20.42
N MET A 138 2.75 -9.97 21.09
CA MET A 138 2.92 -10.65 22.37
C MET A 138 3.65 -11.98 22.24
N GLN A 139 3.56 -12.65 21.09
CA GLN A 139 4.28 -13.91 20.83
C GLN A 139 5.74 -13.67 20.39
N ASP A 140 6.03 -12.60 19.67
CA ASP A 140 7.36 -12.26 19.14
C ASP A 140 8.23 -11.41 20.10
N GLN A 141 7.88 -11.34 21.37
CA GLN A 141 8.57 -10.53 22.40
C GLN A 141 10.08 -10.81 22.55
N THR A 142 10.62 -11.75 21.80
CA THR A 142 12.04 -12.13 21.87
C THR A 142 12.96 -11.38 20.91
N THR A 143 12.45 -10.62 19.92
CA THR A 143 13.31 -10.06 18.85
C THR A 143 13.01 -8.63 18.41
N LEU A 144 11.94 -8.01 18.84
CA LEU A 144 11.64 -6.62 18.50
C LEU A 144 11.86 -5.71 19.70
N PRO A 145 12.49 -4.54 19.53
CA PRO A 145 12.39 -3.51 20.55
C PRO A 145 10.91 -3.28 20.80
N ALA A 146 10.50 -3.35 22.06
CA ALA A 146 9.11 -3.14 22.44
C ALA A 146 8.64 -1.82 21.83
N ILE A 147 7.74 -1.89 20.84
CA ILE A 147 7.00 -0.72 20.41
C ILE A 147 6.11 -0.39 21.60
N THR A 148 6.52 0.56 22.41
CA THR A 148 5.72 1.03 23.53
C THR A 148 4.52 1.79 23.02
N LEU A 149 3.42 1.79 23.76
CA LEU A 149 2.26 2.63 23.46
C LEU A 149 2.67 4.10 23.25
N GLU A 150 3.67 4.59 23.97
CA GLU A 150 4.25 5.91 23.83
C GLU A 150 4.90 6.12 22.44
N SER A 151 5.66 5.16 21.92
CA SER A 151 6.23 5.27 20.56
C SER A 151 5.17 5.21 19.47
N ILE A 152 4.00 4.65 19.76
CA ILE A 152 2.83 4.61 18.89
C ILE A 152 2.07 5.95 18.97
N GLU A 153 1.94 6.53 20.16
CA GLU A 153 1.24 7.80 20.37
C GLU A 153 1.97 9.01 19.79
N GLU A 154 3.29 8.93 19.64
CA GLU A 154 4.12 9.98 19.05
C GLU A 154 4.07 10.04 17.51
N GLY A 155 3.49 9.06 16.82
CA GLY A 155 3.49 8.98 15.36
C GLY A 155 2.14 9.20 14.70
N VAL A 156 2.05 10.08 13.73
CA VAL A 156 0.84 10.38 12.95
C VAL A 156 0.28 9.12 12.24
N MET A 157 1.16 8.21 11.80
CA MET A 157 0.76 6.92 11.24
C MET A 157 0.04 6.00 12.23
N PHE A 158 0.12 6.27 13.52
CA PHE A 158 -0.41 5.42 14.58
C PHE A 158 -1.69 5.94 15.21
N HIS A 159 -2.19 7.09 14.76
CA HIS A 159 -3.50 7.56 15.21
C HIS A 159 -4.58 6.54 14.89
N ASP A 160 -4.54 5.96 13.71
CA ASP A 160 -5.47 4.93 13.25
C ASP A 160 -5.27 3.61 14.02
N ILE A 161 -4.02 3.24 14.29
CA ILE A 161 -3.68 2.06 15.11
C ILE A 161 -4.15 2.26 16.56
N ASN A 162 -3.97 3.44 17.13
CA ASN A 162 -4.49 3.76 18.45
C ASN A 162 -6.02 3.70 18.52
N THR A 163 -6.69 4.13 17.48
CA THR A 163 -8.15 4.02 17.37
C THR A 163 -8.59 2.55 17.30
N MET A 164 -7.80 1.69 16.63
CA MET A 164 -8.03 0.26 16.58
C MET A 164 -7.75 -0.46 17.89
N LEU A 165 -6.75 -0.02 18.63
CA LEU A 165 -6.39 -0.61 19.92
C LEU A 165 -7.37 -0.24 21.05
N ARG A 166 -8.15 0.83 20.87
CA ARG A 166 -9.14 1.31 21.83
C ARG A 166 -10.57 0.83 21.59
N ASN A 167 -10.83 0.20 20.44
CA ASN A 167 -12.11 -0.39 20.07
C ASN A 167 -12.03 -1.92 20.12
#